data_32bf3b9559ed2ffb91e32cc3c488080d
#
_entry.id   32bf3b9559ed2ffb91e32cc3c488080d
#
_cell.length_a   1.000
_cell.length_b   1.000
_cell.length_c   1.000
_cell.angle_alpha   90.00
_cell.angle_beta   90.00
_cell.angle_gamma   90.00
#
_symmetry.space_group_name_H-M   'P 1'
#
loop_
_entity.id
_entity.type
_entity.pdbx_description
1 polymer ?
#
loop_
_entity_poly.entity_id
_entity_poly.type
_entity_poly.pdbx_seq_one_letter_code
_entity_poly.pdbx_strand_id
1 'polypeptide(L)'
;MSPFRASILLLAGALCSLPANAQQAGWSYSPLPGEGDRAAIGCGLESTPEIFACVAVRCEDDFSTGVHIYTSRPQSDAGRWAITVDKETRSFDAEAAAPYGARLVGDFSWVLHNLANGAVAYLEPEDGSPMPDNHIALDGSLYAINRALALCAPRNPPPVEPIGTPSV
;
A
#
# COMPACT_ATOMS: atom_id res chain seq x y z
N MET A 1 -38.44 60.25 -15.57
CA MET A 1 -38.00 59.01 -16.27
C MET A 1 -36.66 58.62 -15.66
N SER A 2 -36.65 57.68 -14.70
CA SER A 2 -35.43 57.23 -14.03
C SER A 2 -35.04 55.82 -14.58
N PRO A 3 -33.80 55.59 -14.97
CA PRO A 3 -33.38 54.25 -15.39
C PRO A 3 -32.99 53.42 -14.16
N PHE A 4 -33.61 52.31 -13.98
CA PHE A 4 -33.24 51.22 -13.04
C PHE A 4 -31.88 50.63 -13.45
N ARG A 5 -30.89 50.76 -12.57
CA ARG A 5 -29.60 50.01 -12.69
C ARG A 5 -29.77 48.65 -12.01
N ALA A 6 -29.86 47.59 -12.82
CA ALA A 6 -29.79 46.23 -12.34
C ALA A 6 -28.34 45.85 -12.03
N SER A 7 -27.99 45.66 -10.75
CA SER A 7 -26.71 45.10 -10.30
C SER A 7 -26.78 43.60 -10.37
N ILE A 8 -26.03 43.03 -11.30
CA ILE A 8 -25.81 41.57 -11.40
C ILE A 8 -24.71 41.20 -10.40
N LEU A 9 -25.08 40.55 -9.31
CA LEU A 9 -24.17 39.91 -8.38
C LEU A 9 -23.66 38.60 -8.99
N LEU A 10 -22.41 38.58 -9.46
CA LEU A 10 -21.70 37.37 -9.82
C LEU A 10 -21.29 36.64 -8.53
N LEU A 11 -21.99 35.55 -8.19
CA LEU A 11 -21.54 34.58 -7.19
C LEU A 11 -20.37 33.80 -7.80
N ALA A 12 -19.15 34.12 -7.40
CA ALA A 12 -17.98 33.28 -7.68
C ALA A 12 -18.06 32.06 -6.76
N GLY A 13 -18.52 30.93 -7.29
CA GLY A 13 -18.46 29.63 -6.64
C GLY A 13 -17.00 29.19 -6.50
N ALA A 14 -16.45 29.25 -5.29
CA ALA A 14 -15.19 28.62 -4.98
C ALA A 14 -15.36 27.09 -5.05
N LEU A 15 -14.89 26.48 -6.14
CA LEU A 15 -14.69 25.04 -6.24
C LEU A 15 -13.56 24.68 -5.25
N CYS A 16 -13.94 24.22 -4.06
CA CYS A 16 -13.01 23.51 -3.17
C CYS A 16 -12.64 22.20 -3.85
N SER A 17 -11.54 22.19 -4.59
CA SER A 17 -10.85 20.97 -4.98
C SER A 17 -10.36 20.29 -3.70
N LEU A 18 -11.02 19.20 -3.31
CA LEU A 18 -10.52 18.31 -2.28
C LEU A 18 -9.15 17.79 -2.76
N PRO A 19 -8.10 17.84 -1.93
CA PRO A 19 -6.83 17.26 -2.32
C PRO A 19 -7.06 15.78 -2.61
N ALA A 20 -6.74 15.34 -3.82
CA ALA A 20 -6.53 13.93 -4.10
C ALA A 20 -5.51 13.45 -3.06
N ASN A 21 -5.81 12.33 -2.38
CA ASN A 21 -4.87 11.74 -1.43
C ASN A 21 -3.57 11.46 -2.18
N ALA A 22 -2.61 12.37 -2.05
CA ALA A 22 -1.29 12.20 -2.61
C ALA A 22 -0.64 10.98 -1.93
N GLN A 23 0.04 10.14 -2.71
CA GLN A 23 0.97 9.16 -2.16
C GLN A 23 2.00 9.96 -1.37
N GLN A 24 1.82 9.99 -0.05
CA GLN A 24 2.72 10.70 0.85
C GLN A 24 3.91 9.80 1.16
N ALA A 25 5.09 10.41 1.26
CA ALA A 25 6.27 9.72 1.74
C ALA A 25 6.03 9.08 3.11
N GLY A 26 6.64 7.91 3.34
CA GLY A 26 6.49 7.15 4.58
C GLY A 26 5.29 6.20 4.59
N TRP A 27 4.99 5.66 5.78
CA TRP A 27 3.94 4.66 5.96
C TRP A 27 2.63 5.26 6.44
N SER A 28 1.56 4.87 5.79
CA SER A 28 0.19 5.21 6.18
C SER A 28 -0.70 3.96 6.15
N TYR A 29 -1.78 4.01 6.93
CA TYR A 29 -2.86 3.03 6.88
C TYR A 29 -4.10 3.76 6.37
N SER A 30 -4.29 3.72 5.08
CA SER A 30 -5.33 4.48 4.40
C SER A 30 -5.84 3.72 3.18
N PRO A 31 -7.15 3.77 2.86
CA PRO A 31 -7.65 3.23 1.61
C PRO A 31 -7.11 4.04 0.44
N LEU A 32 -6.85 3.40 -0.69
CA LEU A 32 -6.67 4.11 -1.95
C LEU A 32 -7.98 4.81 -2.33
N PRO A 33 -7.92 5.92 -3.07
CA PRO A 33 -9.11 6.58 -3.58
C PRO A 33 -9.97 5.61 -4.40
N GLY A 34 -11.24 5.48 -4.05
CA GLY A 34 -12.17 4.58 -4.73
C GLY A 34 -12.19 3.14 -4.20
N GLU A 35 -11.34 2.81 -3.24
CA GLU A 35 -11.22 1.49 -2.63
C GLU A 35 -11.90 1.46 -1.26
N GLY A 36 -12.70 0.40 -1.03
CA GLY A 36 -13.28 0.12 0.29
C GLY A 36 -12.27 -0.43 1.29
N ASP A 37 -11.18 -0.98 0.79
CA ASP A 37 -10.14 -1.62 1.58
C ASP A 37 -9.11 -0.65 2.11
N ARG A 38 -8.57 -1.02 3.26
CA ARG A 38 -7.49 -0.29 3.90
C ARG A 38 -6.20 -1.09 3.82
N ALA A 39 -5.25 -0.60 3.05
CA ALA A 39 -3.91 -1.14 3.00
C ALA A 39 -2.96 -0.31 3.88
N ALA A 40 -1.92 -0.97 4.39
CA ALA A 40 -0.72 -0.28 4.84
C ALA A 40 0.11 0.05 3.59
N ILE A 41 0.38 1.32 3.35
CA ILE A 41 1.12 1.76 2.18
C ILE A 41 2.36 2.52 2.64
N GLY A 42 3.52 2.10 2.16
CA GLY A 42 4.80 2.78 2.31
C GLY A 42 5.31 3.22 0.95
N CYS A 43 5.61 4.50 0.79
CA CYS A 43 6.09 5.10 -0.45
C CYS A 43 7.47 5.72 -0.28
N GLY A 44 8.20 5.83 -1.39
CA GLY A 44 9.49 6.48 -1.46
C GLY A 44 9.46 7.92 -0.92
N LEU A 45 10.59 8.39 -0.41
CA LEU A 45 10.68 9.70 0.28
C LEU A 45 10.34 10.89 -0.64
N GLU A 46 10.62 10.78 -1.93
CA GLU A 46 10.34 11.81 -2.92
C GLU A 46 9.05 11.54 -3.72
N SER A 47 8.18 10.66 -3.22
CA SER A 47 6.93 10.33 -3.91
C SER A 47 5.99 11.52 -4.00
N THR A 48 5.44 11.69 -5.20
CA THR A 48 4.35 12.63 -5.51
C THR A 48 3.15 11.85 -6.07
N PRO A 49 1.98 12.48 -6.26
CA PRO A 49 0.84 11.80 -6.88
C PRO A 49 1.12 11.25 -8.28
N GLU A 50 2.04 11.87 -9.02
CA GLU A 50 2.38 11.54 -10.40
C GLU A 50 3.60 10.63 -10.52
N ILE A 51 4.51 10.69 -9.54
CA ILE A 51 5.78 9.94 -9.57
C ILE A 51 5.98 9.27 -8.21
N PHE A 52 5.84 7.94 -8.16
CA PHE A 52 5.92 7.19 -6.92
C PHE A 52 6.37 5.75 -7.11
N ALA A 53 6.96 5.20 -6.06
CA ALA A 53 7.19 3.77 -5.88
C ALA A 53 6.76 3.39 -4.45
N CYS A 54 5.83 2.48 -4.33
CA CYS A 54 5.21 2.12 -3.07
C CYS A 54 5.14 0.59 -2.89
N VAL A 55 5.14 0.17 -1.64
CA VAL A 55 4.71 -1.17 -1.21
C VAL A 55 3.39 -1.04 -0.49
N ALA A 56 2.42 -1.89 -0.84
CA ALA A 56 1.18 -1.99 -0.11
C ALA A 56 1.04 -3.38 0.53
N VAL A 57 0.63 -3.42 1.79
CA VAL A 57 0.32 -4.66 2.51
C VAL A 57 -1.13 -4.61 2.92
N ARG A 58 -1.90 -5.63 2.54
CA ARG A 58 -3.33 -5.68 2.83
C ARG A 58 -3.83 -7.07 3.19
N CYS A 59 -5.02 -7.11 3.76
CA CYS A 59 -5.83 -8.30 3.83
C CYS A 59 -6.67 -8.41 2.56
N GLU A 60 -6.47 -9.47 1.81
CA GLU A 60 -7.22 -9.74 0.58
C GLU A 60 -8.67 -10.16 0.89
N ASP A 61 -9.51 -10.21 -0.13
CA ASP A 61 -10.93 -10.55 0.02
C ASP A 61 -11.15 -12.00 0.52
N ASP A 62 -10.19 -12.88 0.26
CA ASP A 62 -10.15 -14.26 0.76
C ASP A 62 -9.55 -14.38 2.18
N PHE A 63 -9.27 -13.25 2.82
CA PHE A 63 -8.59 -13.13 4.11
C PHE A 63 -7.14 -13.61 4.13
N SER A 64 -6.52 -13.83 2.99
CA SER A 64 -5.08 -14.01 2.89
C SER A 64 -4.34 -12.68 2.98
N THR A 65 -3.06 -12.74 3.32
CA THR A 65 -2.19 -11.56 3.27
C THR A 65 -1.71 -11.33 1.85
N GLY A 66 -1.77 -10.08 1.38
CA GLY A 66 -1.18 -9.63 0.13
C GLY A 66 -0.07 -8.62 0.36
N VAL A 67 1.00 -8.73 -0.42
CA VAL A 67 2.04 -7.71 -0.55
C VAL A 67 2.08 -7.30 -2.01
N HIS A 68 1.95 -6.00 -2.25
CA HIS A 68 1.84 -5.45 -3.59
C HIS A 68 2.96 -4.44 -3.84
N ILE A 69 3.42 -4.39 -5.09
CA ILE A 69 4.26 -3.32 -5.61
C ILE A 69 3.36 -2.42 -6.45
N TYR A 70 3.43 -1.13 -6.17
CA TYR A 70 2.59 -0.12 -6.80
C TYR A 70 3.43 1.08 -7.20
N THR A 71 3.60 1.29 -8.50
CA THR A 71 4.48 2.35 -9.01
C THR A 71 3.82 3.18 -10.10
N SER A 72 4.37 4.37 -10.33
CA SER A 72 3.98 5.26 -11.43
C SER A 72 4.76 5.00 -12.72
N ARG A 73 5.58 3.93 -12.78
CA ARG A 73 6.32 3.62 -14.01
C ARG A 73 5.35 3.30 -15.17
N PRO A 74 5.71 3.62 -16.42
CA PRO A 74 4.82 3.41 -17.56
C PRO A 74 4.63 1.93 -17.92
N GLN A 75 5.55 1.05 -17.50
CA GLN A 75 5.45 -0.39 -17.66
C GLN A 75 4.58 -0.99 -16.56
N SER A 76 4.07 -2.20 -16.81
CA SER A 76 3.34 -2.96 -15.79
C SER A 76 4.23 -3.24 -14.58
N ASP A 77 3.63 -3.24 -13.38
CA ASP A 77 4.31 -3.69 -12.17
C ASP A 77 4.39 -5.22 -12.07
N ALA A 78 3.69 -5.96 -12.95
CA ALA A 78 3.86 -7.41 -13.05
C ALA A 78 5.25 -7.75 -13.59
N GLY A 79 5.85 -8.81 -13.07
CA GLY A 79 7.19 -9.26 -13.45
C GLY A 79 8.02 -9.66 -12.25
N ARG A 80 9.34 -9.71 -12.44
CA ARG A 80 10.27 -10.10 -11.38
C ARG A 80 10.90 -8.87 -10.75
N TRP A 81 10.96 -8.87 -9.42
CA TRP A 81 11.43 -7.76 -8.62
C TRP A 81 12.52 -8.17 -7.64
N ALA A 82 13.59 -7.40 -7.58
CA ALA A 82 14.53 -7.43 -6.48
C ALA A 82 14.04 -6.47 -5.38
N ILE A 83 13.78 -7.02 -4.20
CA ILE A 83 13.39 -6.25 -3.02
C ILE A 83 14.57 -6.29 -2.05
N THR A 84 15.09 -5.12 -1.74
CA THR A 84 16.17 -4.95 -0.77
C THR A 84 15.59 -4.35 0.50
N VAL A 85 15.83 -4.96 1.65
CA VAL A 85 15.59 -4.33 2.95
C VAL A 85 16.91 -4.27 3.70
N ASP A 86 17.28 -3.07 4.12
CA ASP A 86 18.58 -2.76 4.73
C ASP A 86 19.74 -3.18 3.82
N LYS A 87 20.30 -4.38 4.04
CA LYS A 87 21.46 -4.91 3.31
C LYS A 87 21.19 -6.23 2.62
N GLU A 88 20.00 -6.78 2.75
CA GLU A 88 19.63 -8.06 2.18
C GLU A 88 18.67 -7.86 1.01
N THR A 89 18.99 -8.50 -0.12
CA THR A 89 18.20 -8.46 -1.35
C THR A 89 17.67 -9.86 -1.67
N ARG A 90 16.38 -9.93 -2.03
CA ARG A 90 15.75 -11.16 -2.56
C ARG A 90 14.89 -10.84 -3.76
N SER A 91 14.76 -11.81 -4.67
CA SER A 91 13.92 -11.70 -5.87
C SER A 91 12.57 -12.36 -5.65
N PHE A 92 11.53 -11.71 -6.16
CA PHE A 92 10.15 -12.18 -6.08
C PHE A 92 9.46 -11.99 -7.42
N ASP A 93 8.60 -12.93 -7.77
CA ASP A 93 7.70 -12.76 -8.89
C ASP A 93 6.44 -12.00 -8.44
N ALA A 94 5.89 -11.17 -9.32
CA ALA A 94 4.68 -10.39 -9.06
C ALA A 94 3.72 -10.49 -10.25
N GLU A 95 2.44 -10.70 -9.97
CA GLU A 95 1.37 -10.77 -10.96
C GLU A 95 0.50 -9.52 -10.88
N ALA A 96 0.00 -9.05 -12.03
CA ALA A 96 -0.87 -7.89 -12.07
C ALA A 96 -2.09 -8.07 -11.17
N ALA A 97 -2.32 -7.13 -10.27
CA ALA A 97 -3.39 -7.19 -9.29
C ALA A 97 -3.93 -5.79 -9.01
N ALA A 98 -5.06 -5.47 -9.65
CA ALA A 98 -5.76 -4.23 -9.32
C ALA A 98 -6.25 -4.28 -7.86
N PRO A 99 -6.26 -3.15 -7.19
CA PRO A 99 -5.93 -1.81 -7.67
C PRO A 99 -4.48 -1.37 -7.39
N TYR A 100 -3.66 -2.23 -6.79
CA TYR A 100 -2.32 -1.89 -6.30
C TYR A 100 -1.19 -2.39 -7.21
N GLY A 101 -1.30 -2.27 -8.51
CA GLY A 101 -0.23 -2.59 -9.46
C GLY A 101 -0.01 -4.10 -9.60
N ALA A 102 0.90 -4.70 -8.84
CA ALA A 102 1.17 -6.14 -8.87
C ALA A 102 1.33 -6.73 -7.47
N ARG A 103 0.79 -7.94 -7.28
CA ARG A 103 0.87 -8.72 -6.05
C ARG A 103 2.03 -9.70 -6.13
N LEU A 104 2.84 -9.79 -5.08
CA LEU A 104 3.86 -10.82 -4.96
C LEU A 104 3.23 -12.21 -4.89
N VAL A 105 3.84 -13.17 -5.55
CA VAL A 105 3.43 -14.57 -5.56
C VAL A 105 4.46 -15.46 -4.87
N GLY A 106 4.01 -16.62 -4.38
CA GLY A 106 4.86 -17.55 -3.63
C GLY A 106 5.06 -17.15 -2.16
N ASP A 107 6.19 -17.52 -1.58
CA ASP A 107 6.51 -17.22 -0.19
C ASP A 107 7.20 -15.86 -0.07
N PHE A 108 6.46 -14.88 0.42
CA PHE A 108 6.95 -13.53 0.73
C PHE A 108 7.02 -13.24 2.24
N SER A 109 7.03 -14.26 3.09
CA SER A 109 7.12 -14.09 4.55
C SER A 109 8.34 -13.28 4.97
N TRP A 110 9.47 -13.45 4.26
CA TRP A 110 10.67 -12.65 4.47
C TRP A 110 10.40 -11.15 4.22
N VAL A 111 9.68 -10.80 3.16
CA VAL A 111 9.36 -9.40 2.84
C VAL A 111 8.54 -8.80 3.98
N LEU A 112 7.46 -9.46 4.40
CA LEU A 112 6.61 -8.98 5.50
C LEU A 112 7.38 -8.77 6.79
N HIS A 113 8.24 -9.75 7.16
CA HIS A 113 9.04 -9.65 8.36
C HIS A 113 9.99 -8.45 8.31
N ASN A 114 10.67 -8.26 7.18
CA ASN A 114 11.68 -7.21 7.06
C ASN A 114 11.05 -5.83 6.83
N LEU A 115 9.94 -5.72 6.14
CA LEU A 115 9.18 -4.45 6.07
C LEU A 115 8.71 -3.99 7.45
N ALA A 116 8.33 -4.92 8.33
CA ALA A 116 7.88 -4.59 9.68
C ALA A 116 9.02 -4.24 10.66
N ASN A 117 10.25 -4.71 10.42
CA ASN A 117 11.34 -4.63 11.40
C ASN A 117 12.62 -3.97 10.89
N GLY A 118 12.73 -3.69 9.58
CA GLY A 118 13.87 -3.03 8.96
C GLY A 118 13.82 -1.50 9.08
N ALA A 119 14.81 -0.84 8.51
CA ALA A 119 14.92 0.62 8.50
C ALA A 119 14.59 1.22 7.12
N VAL A 120 14.98 0.55 6.03
CA VAL A 120 14.77 1.06 4.67
C VAL A 120 14.54 -0.08 3.68
N ALA A 121 13.66 0.14 2.71
CA ALA A 121 13.44 -0.78 1.60
C ALA A 121 13.67 -0.09 0.26
N TYR A 122 14.08 -0.89 -0.73
CA TYR A 122 14.22 -0.50 -2.13
C TYR A 122 13.57 -1.54 -3.04
N LEU A 123 12.95 -1.06 -4.12
CA LEU A 123 12.31 -1.89 -5.14
C LEU A 123 13.07 -1.72 -6.47
N GLU A 124 13.44 -2.80 -7.10
CA GLU A 124 14.10 -2.76 -8.40
C GLU A 124 13.50 -3.82 -9.33
N PRO A 125 12.95 -3.42 -10.50
CA PRO A 125 12.48 -4.39 -11.48
C PRO A 125 13.67 -5.07 -12.16
N GLU A 126 13.67 -6.40 -12.23
CA GLU A 126 14.77 -7.15 -12.85
C GLU A 126 14.79 -7.03 -14.40
N ASP A 127 13.80 -6.39 -15.00
CA ASP A 127 13.78 -6.08 -16.43
C ASP A 127 14.67 -4.88 -16.80
N GLY A 128 15.30 -4.24 -15.82
CA GLY A 128 16.17 -3.09 -15.99
C GLY A 128 15.47 -1.79 -16.38
N SER A 129 14.15 -1.74 -16.33
CA SER A 129 13.40 -0.52 -16.61
C SER A 129 13.64 0.54 -15.53
N PRO A 130 13.61 1.83 -15.89
CA PRO A 130 13.85 2.90 -14.94
C PRO A 130 12.76 2.97 -13.88
N MET A 131 13.18 3.22 -12.63
CA MET A 131 12.31 3.42 -11.49
C MET A 131 12.29 4.88 -11.05
N PRO A 132 11.15 5.40 -10.54
CA PRO A 132 11.15 6.61 -9.74
C PRO A 132 11.96 6.39 -8.45
N ASP A 133 12.18 7.46 -7.67
CA ASP A 133 12.79 7.30 -6.35
C ASP A 133 12.01 6.28 -5.52
N ASN A 134 12.72 5.26 -5.07
CA ASN A 134 12.16 4.10 -4.39
C ASN A 134 12.77 3.86 -3.00
N HIS A 135 13.37 4.89 -2.42
CA HIS A 135 13.88 4.85 -1.05
C HIS A 135 12.71 4.94 -0.06
N ILE A 136 12.22 3.80 0.39
CA ILE A 136 11.07 3.69 1.29
C ILE A 136 11.57 3.56 2.73
N ALA A 137 11.44 4.63 3.52
CA ALA A 137 11.72 4.56 4.95
C ALA A 137 10.68 3.66 5.64
N LEU A 138 11.12 2.80 6.58
CA LEU A 138 10.25 1.84 7.24
C LEU A 138 9.73 2.32 8.62
N ASP A 139 10.00 3.58 8.99
CA ASP A 139 9.40 4.18 10.18
C ASP A 139 7.87 4.14 10.13
N GLY A 140 7.26 3.52 11.15
CA GLY A 140 5.81 3.37 11.23
C GLY A 140 5.23 2.17 10.47
N SER A 141 6.03 1.46 9.67
CA SER A 141 5.61 0.28 8.89
C SER A 141 4.96 -0.80 9.75
N LEU A 142 5.59 -1.17 10.86
CA LEU A 142 5.07 -2.17 11.80
C LEU A 142 3.64 -1.83 12.26
N TYR A 143 3.40 -0.58 12.63
CA TYR A 143 2.08 -0.13 13.08
C TYR A 143 1.05 -0.19 11.96
N ALA A 144 1.40 0.33 10.77
CA ALA A 144 0.51 0.35 9.61
C ALA A 144 0.17 -1.08 9.14
N ILE A 145 1.18 -1.95 9.02
CA ILE A 145 1.03 -3.36 8.61
C ILE A 145 0.14 -4.12 9.60
N ASN A 146 0.40 -4.01 10.90
CA ASN A 146 -0.44 -4.68 11.90
C ASN A 146 -1.90 -4.22 11.84
N ARG A 147 -2.14 -2.94 11.58
CA ARG A 147 -3.50 -2.43 11.38
C ARG A 147 -4.18 -3.01 10.15
N ALA A 148 -3.48 -3.11 9.03
CA ALA A 148 -4.01 -3.69 7.79
C ALA A 148 -4.30 -5.18 7.99
N LEU A 149 -3.36 -5.93 8.56
CA LEU A 149 -3.47 -7.38 8.73
C LEU A 149 -4.41 -7.81 9.88
N ALA A 150 -4.82 -6.90 10.75
CA ALA A 150 -5.85 -7.19 11.76
C ALA A 150 -7.17 -7.68 11.12
N LEU A 151 -7.43 -7.34 9.87
CA LEU A 151 -8.58 -7.82 9.12
C LEU A 151 -8.43 -9.29 8.66
N CYS A 152 -7.20 -9.79 8.54
CA CYS A 152 -6.87 -11.16 8.21
C CYS A 152 -6.87 -12.10 9.43
N ALA A 153 -7.03 -11.56 10.64
CA ALA A 153 -7.07 -12.39 11.85
C ALA A 153 -8.21 -13.42 11.77
N PRO A 154 -7.96 -14.69 12.16
CA PRO A 154 -9.00 -15.69 12.16
C PRO A 154 -10.16 -15.25 13.04
N ARG A 155 -11.36 -15.22 12.46
CA ARG A 155 -12.59 -14.77 13.16
C ARG A 155 -13.15 -15.84 14.09
N ASN A 156 -12.69 -17.10 13.96
CA ASN A 156 -13.05 -18.19 14.83
C ASN A 156 -11.82 -18.61 15.63
N PRO A 157 -11.91 -18.71 16.96
CA PRO A 157 -10.86 -19.34 17.73
C PRO A 157 -10.68 -20.79 17.23
N PRO A 158 -9.45 -21.32 17.21
CA PRO A 158 -9.23 -22.71 16.87
C PRO A 158 -10.11 -23.60 17.75
N PRO A 159 -10.61 -24.75 17.27
CA PRO A 159 -11.37 -25.66 18.07
C PRO A 159 -10.60 -25.97 19.35
N VAL A 160 -11.24 -25.75 20.50
CA VAL A 160 -10.64 -26.14 21.79
C VAL A 160 -10.61 -27.65 21.79
N GLU A 161 -9.41 -28.24 21.67
CA GLU A 161 -9.26 -29.69 21.89
C GLU A 161 -9.83 -30.03 23.27
N PRO A 162 -10.75 -30.99 23.37
CA PRO A 162 -11.29 -31.39 24.65
C PRO A 162 -10.13 -31.88 25.52
N ILE A 163 -9.95 -31.21 26.66
CA ILE A 163 -8.95 -31.60 27.67
C ILE A 163 -9.27 -33.08 27.99
N GLY A 164 -8.36 -33.96 27.61
CA GLY A 164 -8.54 -35.39 27.83
C GLY A 164 -8.86 -35.66 29.30
N THR A 165 -9.99 -36.33 29.53
CA THR A 165 -10.38 -36.80 30.87
C THR A 165 -9.27 -37.72 31.36
N PRO A 166 -8.65 -37.47 32.50
CA PRO A 166 -7.65 -38.37 33.05
C PRO A 166 -8.32 -39.73 33.31
N SER A 167 -7.79 -40.76 32.66
CA SER A 167 -8.19 -42.13 32.93
C SER A 167 -7.82 -42.47 34.34
N VAL A 168 -8.83 -42.85 35.15
CA VAL A 168 -8.71 -43.40 36.51
C VAL A 168 -8.30 -44.83 36.45
#